data_cf5a576c229b6bd04e6eb431e01409a0
#
_entry.id   cf5a576c229b6bd04e6eb431e01409a0
#
_cell.length_a   1.000
_cell.length_b   1.000
_cell.length_c   1.000
_cell.angle_alpha   90.00
_cell.angle_beta   90.00
_cell.angle_gamma   90.00
#
_symmetry.space_group_name_H-M   'P 1'
#
loop_
_entity.id
_entity.type
_entity.pdbx_description
1 polymer ?
#
loop_
_entity_poly.entity_id
_entity_poly.type
_entity_poly.pdbx_seq_one_letter_code
_entity_poly.pdbx_strand_id
1 'polypeptide(L)'
;MKNIHSKILFLHGLDSSKESTKFHAINAEKKYCIDVDYRNLNYKTVECFYQDIIEKIKPDLLVGHSLGGYWALKMSQQHRIPAIIANPSLDPDFREDYVAIDEHDLDHDIPQIAYLELGDEVLDMYKVVEQLESYMQIEAVEGGHHRLVQPENLNHLIEYMEQTFIA
;
A
#
# COMPACT_ATOMS: atom_id res chain seq x y z
N MET A 1 3.53 7.35 -23.79
CA MET A 1 3.17 6.97 -22.40
C MET A 1 1.89 6.17 -22.41
N LYS A 2 1.91 4.99 -21.79
CA LYS A 2 0.68 4.24 -21.57
C LYS A 2 -0.11 4.91 -20.46
N ASN A 3 -1.38 5.17 -20.69
CA ASN A 3 -2.25 5.69 -19.66
C ASN A 3 -2.72 4.56 -18.76
N ILE A 4 -2.68 4.78 -17.46
CA ILE A 4 -3.23 3.87 -16.47
C ILE A 4 -4.74 4.11 -16.43
N HIS A 5 -5.52 3.07 -16.74
CA HIS A 5 -6.98 3.17 -16.79
C HIS A 5 -7.67 2.69 -15.50
N SER A 6 -6.95 1.95 -14.67
CA SER A 6 -7.49 1.42 -13.43
C SER A 6 -7.83 2.54 -12.45
N LYS A 7 -8.90 2.33 -11.70
CA LYS A 7 -9.26 3.20 -10.59
C LYS A 7 -8.41 2.82 -9.38
N ILE A 8 -7.66 3.77 -8.86
CA ILE A 8 -6.68 3.54 -7.79
C ILE A 8 -7.10 4.26 -6.52
N LEU A 9 -7.13 3.54 -5.42
CA LEU A 9 -7.20 4.13 -4.09
C LEU A 9 -5.81 4.04 -3.46
N PHE A 10 -5.24 5.20 -3.14
CA PHE A 10 -3.97 5.32 -2.46
C PHE A 10 -4.20 5.52 -0.96
N LEU A 11 -3.51 4.72 -0.14
CA LEU A 11 -3.58 4.80 1.32
C LEU A 11 -2.27 5.40 1.83
N HIS A 12 -2.36 6.61 2.40
CA HIS A 12 -1.18 7.34 2.87
C HIS A 12 -0.66 6.81 4.21
N GLY A 13 0.57 7.17 4.56
CA GLY A 13 1.21 6.75 5.80
C GLY A 13 0.84 7.61 7.00
N LEU A 14 1.40 7.21 8.16
CA LEU A 14 1.25 7.93 9.42
C LEU A 14 1.82 9.35 9.26
N ASP A 15 1.08 10.34 9.75
CA ASP A 15 1.43 11.76 9.68
C ASP A 15 1.53 12.32 8.26
N SER A 16 1.06 11.58 7.26
CA SER A 16 0.95 12.03 5.87
C SER A 16 -0.48 12.51 5.57
N SER A 17 -0.79 12.72 4.31
CA SER A 17 -2.10 13.23 3.88
C SER A 17 -2.38 12.87 2.43
N LYS A 18 -3.56 13.29 1.95
CA LYS A 18 -3.92 13.19 0.52
C LYS A 18 -2.98 13.99 -0.39
N GLU A 19 -2.14 14.87 0.17
CA GLU A 19 -1.12 15.62 -0.56
C GLU A 19 0.23 14.89 -0.63
N SER A 20 0.25 13.59 -0.33
CA SER A 20 1.45 12.76 -0.39
C SER A 20 2.13 12.86 -1.77
N THR A 21 3.45 13.01 -1.76
CA THR A 21 4.24 13.02 -3.00
C THR A 21 4.12 11.70 -3.77
N LYS A 22 3.92 10.59 -3.04
CA LYS A 22 3.73 9.27 -3.65
C LYS A 22 2.42 9.22 -4.42
N PHE A 23 1.35 9.77 -3.84
CA PHE A 23 0.07 9.87 -4.53
C PHE A 23 0.18 10.72 -5.79
N HIS A 24 0.81 11.89 -5.68
CA HIS A 24 0.98 12.79 -6.83
C HIS A 24 1.86 12.19 -7.94
N ALA A 25 2.77 11.30 -7.59
CA ALA A 25 3.64 10.63 -8.57
C ALA A 25 2.90 9.57 -9.41
N ILE A 26 1.73 9.12 -8.99
CA ILE A 26 0.95 8.12 -9.72
C ILE A 26 0.30 8.76 -10.96
N ASN A 27 0.57 8.18 -12.13
CA ASN A 27 0.10 8.69 -13.43
C ASN A 27 -1.24 8.05 -13.85
N ALA A 28 -2.24 8.09 -12.97
CA ALA A 28 -3.57 7.58 -13.26
C ALA A 28 -4.59 8.72 -13.23
N GLU A 29 -5.54 8.71 -14.15
CA GLU A 29 -6.62 9.71 -14.17
C GLU A 29 -7.58 9.54 -13.01
N LYS A 30 -7.89 8.28 -12.68
CA LYS A 30 -8.84 7.92 -11.63
C LYS A 30 -8.09 7.48 -10.40
N LYS A 31 -7.54 8.42 -9.67
CA LYS A 31 -6.84 8.13 -8.41
C LYS A 31 -7.44 8.94 -7.28
N TYR A 32 -7.52 8.31 -6.12
CA TYR A 32 -8.15 8.88 -4.93
C TYR A 32 -7.28 8.65 -3.72
N CYS A 33 -7.20 9.64 -2.85
CA CYS A 33 -6.57 9.52 -1.55
C CYS A 33 -7.37 10.35 -0.55
N ILE A 34 -7.74 9.74 0.56
CA ILE A 34 -8.55 10.37 1.59
C ILE A 34 -7.68 10.56 2.83
N ASP A 35 -7.72 11.74 3.45
CA ASP A 35 -6.99 12.01 4.69
C ASP A 35 -7.51 11.15 5.83
N VAL A 36 -6.59 10.52 6.55
CA VAL A 36 -6.89 9.77 7.78
C VAL A 36 -5.96 10.22 8.89
N ASP A 37 -6.54 10.65 10.00
CA ASP A 37 -5.80 11.01 11.21
C ASP A 37 -5.62 9.77 12.09
N TYR A 38 -4.67 8.92 11.69
CA TYR A 38 -4.47 7.62 12.34
C TYR A 38 -4.20 7.73 13.84
N ARG A 39 -3.50 8.78 14.29
CA ARG A 39 -3.12 8.91 15.69
C ARG A 39 -4.32 9.10 16.61
N ASN A 40 -5.36 9.76 16.13
CA ASN A 40 -6.54 10.11 16.92
C ASN A 40 -7.74 9.18 16.66
N LEU A 41 -7.57 8.15 15.83
CA LEU A 41 -8.62 7.21 15.51
C LEU A 41 -8.20 5.80 15.94
N ASN A 42 -9.13 5.06 16.56
CA ASN A 42 -8.82 3.67 16.90
C ASN A 42 -8.83 2.79 15.65
N TYR A 43 -8.25 1.60 15.78
CA TYR A 43 -8.13 0.63 14.69
C TYR A 43 -9.47 0.36 14.01
N LYS A 44 -10.50 0.10 14.81
CA LYS A 44 -11.83 -0.26 14.27
C LYS A 44 -12.46 0.86 13.46
N THR A 45 -12.28 2.10 13.90
CA THR A 45 -12.79 3.27 13.16
C THR A 45 -12.09 3.41 11.81
N VAL A 46 -10.77 3.23 11.76
CA VAL A 46 -10.01 3.29 10.50
C VAL A 46 -10.42 2.14 9.57
N GLU A 47 -10.56 0.94 10.11
CA GLU A 47 -11.00 -0.22 9.34
C GLU A 47 -12.37 0.02 8.70
N CYS A 48 -13.35 0.47 9.48
CA CYS A 48 -14.70 0.78 8.96
C CYS A 48 -14.66 1.89 7.92
N PHE A 49 -13.82 2.91 8.16
CA PHE A 49 -13.67 4.02 7.21
C PHE A 49 -13.16 3.53 5.85
N TYR A 50 -12.09 2.72 5.84
CA TYR A 50 -11.57 2.19 4.58
C TYR A 50 -12.54 1.22 3.90
N GLN A 51 -13.25 0.40 4.66
CA GLN A 51 -14.30 -0.46 4.10
C GLN A 51 -15.38 0.37 3.39
N ASP A 52 -15.84 1.44 4.01
CA ASP A 52 -16.86 2.34 3.43
C ASP A 52 -16.34 3.04 2.17
N ILE A 53 -15.10 3.51 2.20
CA ILE A 53 -14.48 4.18 1.05
C ILE A 53 -14.34 3.21 -0.13
N ILE A 54 -13.91 1.99 0.13
CA ILE A 54 -13.77 0.96 -0.91
C ILE A 54 -15.13 0.63 -1.54
N GLU A 55 -16.16 0.51 -0.72
CA GLU A 55 -17.52 0.25 -1.22
C GLU A 55 -18.04 1.38 -2.11
N LYS A 56 -17.71 2.63 -1.78
CA LYS A 56 -18.13 3.80 -2.55
C LYS A 56 -17.32 4.01 -3.81
N ILE A 57 -16.00 3.92 -3.72
CA ILE A 57 -15.09 4.17 -4.84
C ILE A 57 -15.02 2.97 -5.77
N LYS A 58 -15.07 1.76 -5.23
CA LYS A 58 -14.88 0.50 -5.97
C LYS A 58 -13.56 0.51 -6.76
N PRO A 59 -12.41 0.66 -6.08
CA PRO A 59 -11.14 0.71 -6.77
C PRO A 59 -10.78 -0.63 -7.40
N ASP A 60 -10.04 -0.57 -8.48
CA ASP A 60 -9.48 -1.75 -9.16
C ASP A 60 -8.16 -2.17 -8.53
N LEU A 61 -7.48 -1.25 -7.86
CA LEU A 61 -6.15 -1.45 -7.29
C LEU A 61 -5.98 -0.58 -6.06
N LEU A 62 -5.38 -1.15 -5.02
CA LEU A 62 -4.95 -0.42 -3.84
C LEU A 62 -3.44 -0.18 -3.91
N VAL A 63 -3.01 1.03 -3.57
CA VAL A 63 -1.58 1.36 -3.45
C VAL A 63 -1.40 1.99 -2.07
N GLY A 64 -0.53 1.42 -1.25
CA GLY A 64 -0.30 1.91 0.11
C GLY A 64 1.16 2.13 0.41
N HIS A 65 1.46 3.15 1.21
CA HIS A 65 2.81 3.47 1.65
C HIS A 65 2.89 3.49 3.18
N SER A 66 3.90 2.82 3.73
CA SER A 66 4.17 2.78 5.18
C SER A 66 2.97 2.21 5.94
N LEU A 67 2.36 2.96 6.85
CA LEU A 67 1.13 2.52 7.53
C LEU A 67 -0.01 2.30 6.52
N GLY A 68 -0.06 3.09 5.44
CA GLY A 68 -0.99 2.85 4.35
C GLY A 68 -0.75 1.51 3.65
N GLY A 69 0.48 1.01 3.65
CA GLY A 69 0.80 -0.34 3.16
C GLY A 69 0.21 -1.43 4.06
N TYR A 70 0.26 -1.23 5.36
CA TYR A 70 -0.42 -2.10 6.32
C TYR A 70 -1.92 -2.21 5.98
N TRP A 71 -2.58 -1.06 5.83
CA TRP A 71 -4.01 -1.04 5.52
C TRP A 71 -4.32 -1.57 4.13
N ALA A 72 -3.44 -1.33 3.16
CA ALA A 72 -3.61 -1.90 1.82
C ALA A 72 -3.59 -3.43 1.87
N LEU A 73 -2.69 -4.02 2.66
CA LEU A 73 -2.66 -5.48 2.86
C LEU A 73 -3.97 -5.99 3.49
N LYS A 74 -4.44 -5.34 4.55
CA LYS A 74 -5.68 -5.71 5.22
C LYS A 74 -6.89 -5.62 4.29
N MET A 75 -7.02 -4.50 3.58
CA MET A 75 -8.16 -4.25 2.71
C MET A 75 -8.12 -5.10 1.44
N SER A 76 -6.93 -5.35 0.91
CA SER A 76 -6.74 -6.22 -0.25
C SER A 76 -7.27 -7.62 0.03
N GLN A 77 -6.90 -8.18 1.17
CA GLN A 77 -7.35 -9.51 1.58
C GLN A 77 -8.86 -9.52 1.83
N GLN A 78 -9.40 -8.52 2.54
CA GLN A 78 -10.82 -8.48 2.90
C GLN A 78 -11.72 -8.27 1.69
N HIS A 79 -11.33 -7.42 0.76
CA HIS A 79 -12.16 -7.03 -0.39
C HIS A 79 -11.74 -7.70 -1.70
N ARG A 80 -10.70 -8.52 -1.66
CA ARG A 80 -10.16 -9.25 -2.82
C ARG A 80 -9.78 -8.31 -3.96
N ILE A 81 -9.05 -7.24 -3.63
CA ILE A 81 -8.57 -6.24 -4.58
C ILE A 81 -7.05 -6.33 -4.66
N PRO A 82 -6.45 -6.39 -5.86
CA PRO A 82 -5.00 -6.36 -5.99
C PRO A 82 -4.37 -5.14 -5.31
N ALA A 83 -3.15 -5.30 -4.82
CA ALA A 83 -2.48 -4.21 -4.10
C ALA A 83 -1.00 -4.12 -4.43
N ILE A 84 -0.50 -2.90 -4.40
CA ILE A 84 0.94 -2.59 -4.40
C ILE A 84 1.24 -1.91 -3.07
N ILE A 85 2.22 -2.45 -2.35
CA ILE A 85 2.62 -1.88 -1.06
C ILE A 85 4.06 -1.39 -1.14
N ALA A 86 4.26 -0.16 -0.70
CA ALA A 86 5.56 0.50 -0.76
C ALA A 86 6.08 0.72 0.66
N ASN A 87 7.27 0.16 0.97
CA ASN A 87 7.89 0.28 2.29
C ASN A 87 6.87 0.14 3.43
N PRO A 88 6.13 -0.98 3.49
CA PRO A 88 5.00 -1.12 4.42
C PRO A 88 5.46 -1.25 5.87
N SER A 89 4.63 -0.75 6.78
CA SER A 89 4.75 -1.02 8.21
C SER A 89 3.98 -2.29 8.52
N LEU A 90 4.68 -3.39 8.80
CA LEU A 90 4.03 -4.69 9.05
C LEU A 90 3.69 -4.91 10.51
N ASP A 91 4.28 -4.15 11.41
CA ASP A 91 4.04 -4.23 12.86
C ASP A 91 3.96 -2.82 13.44
N PRO A 92 2.84 -2.10 13.20
CA PRO A 92 2.69 -0.73 13.70
C PRO A 92 2.69 -0.67 15.22
N ASP A 93 3.49 0.21 15.78
CA ASP A 93 3.65 0.37 17.23
C ASP A 93 3.18 1.73 17.78
N PHE A 94 2.63 2.60 16.91
CA PHE A 94 2.17 3.93 17.31
C PHE A 94 0.89 3.89 18.18
N ARG A 95 0.17 2.77 18.14
CA ARG A 95 -1.03 2.51 18.95
C ARG A 95 -1.06 1.04 19.36
N GLU A 96 -1.55 0.79 20.58
CA GLU A 96 -1.62 -0.57 21.13
C GLU A 96 -2.69 -1.44 20.47
N ASP A 97 -3.70 -0.84 19.85
CA ASP A 97 -4.80 -1.57 19.23
C ASP A 97 -4.47 -2.15 17.85
N TYR A 98 -3.28 -1.87 17.30
CA TYR A 98 -2.83 -2.47 16.05
C TYR A 98 -2.14 -3.82 16.31
N VAL A 99 -2.47 -4.80 15.46
CA VAL A 99 -1.87 -6.14 15.49
C VAL A 99 -0.99 -6.29 14.25
N ALA A 100 0.19 -6.90 14.41
CA ALA A 100 1.09 -7.13 13.29
C ALA A 100 0.42 -7.92 12.17
N ILE A 101 0.85 -7.65 10.94
CA ILE A 101 0.47 -8.47 9.77
C ILE A 101 0.94 -9.91 10.03
N ASP A 102 0.05 -10.85 9.80
CA ASP A 102 0.33 -12.27 10.02
C ASP A 102 0.09 -13.11 8.77
N GLU A 103 0.30 -14.42 8.89
CA GLU A 103 0.11 -15.36 7.80
C GLU A 103 -1.31 -15.32 7.23
N HIS A 104 -2.32 -15.14 8.08
CA HIS A 104 -3.73 -15.04 7.62
C HIS A 104 -3.94 -13.87 6.67
N ASP A 105 -3.26 -12.76 6.92
CA ASP A 105 -3.34 -11.58 6.05
C ASP A 105 -2.67 -11.80 4.69
N LEU A 106 -1.69 -12.70 4.63
CA LEU A 106 -0.80 -12.85 3.48
C LEU A 106 -1.08 -14.10 2.64
N ASP A 107 -1.59 -15.17 3.25
CA ASP A 107 -1.77 -16.46 2.59
C ASP A 107 -3.11 -16.53 1.85
N HIS A 108 -3.13 -15.98 0.64
CA HIS A 108 -4.28 -15.96 -0.26
C HIS A 108 -3.81 -15.81 -1.71
N ASP A 109 -4.75 -15.85 -2.65
CA ASP A 109 -4.48 -15.80 -4.09
C ASP A 109 -4.67 -14.43 -4.74
N ILE A 110 -4.93 -13.38 -3.95
CA ILE A 110 -5.11 -12.04 -4.50
C ILE A 110 -3.74 -11.46 -4.89
N PRO A 111 -3.58 -10.95 -6.13
CA PRO A 111 -2.29 -10.41 -6.57
C PRO A 111 -1.82 -9.24 -5.71
N GLN A 112 -0.59 -9.33 -5.21
CA GLN A 112 0.05 -8.28 -4.44
C GLN A 112 1.52 -8.18 -4.84
N ILE A 113 2.05 -6.97 -4.86
CA ILE A 113 3.47 -6.70 -5.13
C ILE A 113 3.98 -5.73 -4.07
N ALA A 114 5.16 -6.00 -3.53
CA ALA A 114 5.85 -5.08 -2.64
C ALA A 114 6.93 -4.33 -3.41
N TYR A 115 6.90 -3.00 -3.33
CA TYR A 115 7.98 -2.13 -3.79
C TYR A 115 8.76 -1.64 -2.58
N LEU A 116 10.06 -1.95 -2.52
CA LEU A 116 10.85 -1.68 -1.33
C LEU A 116 12.11 -0.88 -1.68
N GLU A 117 12.26 0.30 -1.09
CA GLU A 117 13.53 1.03 -1.09
C GLU A 117 14.29 0.60 0.15
N LEU A 118 15.36 -0.17 -0.05
CA LEU A 118 16.07 -0.88 1.03
C LEU A 118 16.80 0.04 2.00
N GLY A 119 17.06 1.29 1.60
CA GLY A 119 17.71 2.29 2.44
C GLY A 119 16.79 2.98 3.45
N ASP A 120 15.60 2.45 3.66
CA ASP A 120 14.65 2.98 4.65
C ASP A 120 15.31 3.07 6.03
N GLU A 121 15.37 4.28 6.59
CA GLU A 121 16.00 4.57 7.87
C GLU A 121 15.05 4.43 9.07
N VAL A 122 13.77 4.22 8.79
CA VAL A 122 12.72 4.08 9.81
C VAL A 122 12.35 2.62 10.05
N LEU A 123 12.18 1.87 8.96
CA LEU A 123 11.76 0.47 8.99
C LEU A 123 12.83 -0.40 8.32
N ASP A 124 13.05 -1.59 8.87
CA ASP A 124 14.01 -2.54 8.32
C ASP A 124 13.40 -3.30 7.14
N MET A 125 13.69 -2.85 5.93
CA MET A 125 13.15 -3.47 4.72
C MET A 125 13.73 -4.86 4.44
N TYR A 126 14.89 -5.19 4.97
CA TYR A 126 15.43 -6.56 4.84
C TYR A 126 14.58 -7.58 5.60
N LYS A 127 14.05 -7.18 6.76
CA LYS A 127 13.07 -8.00 7.49
C LYS A 127 11.74 -8.10 6.74
N VAL A 128 11.33 -7.01 6.10
CA VAL A 128 10.11 -7.00 5.29
C VAL A 128 10.24 -7.98 4.12
N VAL A 129 11.38 -8.00 3.44
CA VAL A 129 11.65 -9.00 2.39
C VAL A 129 11.45 -10.42 2.93
N GLU A 130 12.06 -10.74 4.07
CA GLU A 130 11.96 -12.06 4.67
C GLU A 130 10.51 -12.46 4.99
N GLN A 131 9.71 -11.50 5.43
CA GLN A 131 8.32 -11.74 5.79
C GLN A 131 7.40 -11.90 4.59
N LEU A 132 7.70 -11.23 3.48
CA LEU A 132 6.80 -11.14 2.32
C LEU A 132 7.18 -12.03 1.14
N GLU A 133 8.45 -12.41 1.00
CA GLU A 133 8.95 -13.07 -0.22
C GLU A 133 8.26 -14.40 -0.56
N SER A 134 7.75 -15.11 0.46
CA SER A 134 7.04 -16.38 0.25
C SER A 134 5.62 -16.19 -0.27
N TYR A 135 5.08 -14.97 -0.19
CA TYR A 135 3.67 -14.69 -0.46
C TYR A 135 3.45 -13.84 -1.71
N MET A 136 4.41 -13.01 -2.09
CA MET A 136 4.23 -12.06 -3.17
C MET A 136 5.53 -11.73 -3.88
N GLN A 137 5.39 -11.17 -5.07
CA GLN A 137 6.52 -10.64 -5.83
C GLN A 137 7.07 -9.40 -5.12
N ILE A 138 8.39 -9.29 -5.07
CA ILE A 138 9.08 -8.16 -4.47
C ILE A 138 9.95 -7.45 -5.51
N GLU A 139 9.76 -6.15 -5.64
CA GLU A 139 10.60 -5.27 -6.42
C GLU A 139 11.41 -4.41 -5.44
N ALA A 140 12.64 -4.85 -5.16
CA ALA A 140 13.52 -4.16 -4.22
C ALA A 140 14.58 -3.36 -4.97
N VAL A 141 14.80 -2.12 -4.54
CA VAL A 141 15.86 -1.26 -5.06
C VAL A 141 16.82 -0.87 -3.93
N GLU A 142 18.11 -0.79 -4.24
CA GLU A 142 19.09 -0.36 -3.25
C GLU A 142 18.97 1.13 -2.99
N GLY A 143 19.34 1.55 -1.78
CA GLY A 143 19.24 2.95 -1.37
C GLY A 143 17.82 3.39 -1.13
N GLY A 144 17.56 4.67 -1.36
CA GLY A 144 16.27 5.26 -1.10
C GLY A 144 16.03 5.56 0.37
N HIS A 145 14.82 5.89 0.70
CA HIS A 145 14.40 6.31 2.05
C HIS A 145 12.98 5.87 2.35
N HIS A 146 12.58 5.97 3.61
CA HIS A 146 11.22 5.69 4.03
C HIS A 146 10.20 6.50 3.24
N ARG A 147 10.50 7.76 2.94
CA ARG A 147 9.63 8.64 2.16
C ARG A 147 9.68 8.40 0.65
N LEU A 148 10.39 7.41 0.20
CA LEU A 148 10.64 7.04 -1.19
C LEU A 148 11.32 8.16 -1.99
N VAL A 149 12.52 7.86 -2.49
CA VAL A 149 13.27 8.75 -3.37
C VAL A 149 12.76 8.65 -4.81
N GLN A 150 12.22 7.48 -5.18
CA GLN A 150 11.77 7.20 -6.54
C GLN A 150 10.31 6.71 -6.56
N PRO A 151 9.34 7.53 -6.08
CA PRO A 151 7.95 7.10 -6.04
C PRO A 151 7.36 6.85 -7.43
N GLU A 152 7.92 7.44 -8.47
CA GLU A 152 7.52 7.22 -9.86
C GLU A 152 7.70 5.77 -10.31
N ASN A 153 8.56 5.00 -9.63
CA ASN A 153 8.72 3.57 -9.92
C ASN A 153 7.44 2.78 -9.67
N LEU A 154 6.53 3.31 -8.85
CA LEU A 154 5.21 2.69 -8.65
C LEU A 154 4.43 2.57 -9.95
N ASN A 155 4.62 3.50 -10.89
CA ASN A 155 3.87 3.48 -12.15
C ASN A 155 4.13 2.24 -12.98
N HIS A 156 5.37 1.74 -13.01
CA HIS A 156 5.69 0.49 -13.71
C HIS A 156 4.97 -0.70 -13.12
N LEU A 157 4.87 -0.74 -11.80
CA LEU A 157 4.18 -1.82 -11.12
C LEU A 157 2.66 -1.74 -11.32
N ILE A 158 2.12 -0.53 -11.33
CA ILE A 158 0.70 -0.30 -11.61
C ILE A 158 0.37 -0.76 -13.03
N GLU A 159 1.17 -0.39 -14.01
CA GLU A 159 1.01 -0.84 -15.40
C GLU A 159 1.07 -2.36 -15.50
N TYR A 160 2.03 -2.98 -14.82
CA TYR A 160 2.17 -4.44 -14.79
C TYR A 160 0.93 -5.11 -14.19
N MET A 161 0.44 -4.60 -13.07
CA MET A 161 -0.77 -5.13 -12.41
C MET A 161 -1.99 -4.98 -13.31
N GLU A 162 -2.13 -3.82 -13.93
CA GLU A 162 -3.25 -3.55 -14.83
C GLU A 162 -3.27 -4.53 -16.01
N GLN A 163 -2.13 -4.73 -16.65
CA GLN A 163 -2.03 -5.60 -17.81
C GLN A 163 -2.18 -7.08 -17.48
N THR A 164 -1.72 -7.48 -16.30
CA THR A 164 -1.63 -8.89 -15.92
C THR A 164 -2.87 -9.38 -15.19
N PHE A 165 -3.45 -8.57 -14.31
CA PHE A 165 -4.47 -9.03 -13.37
C PHE A 165 -5.79 -8.27 -13.42
N ILE A 166 -5.85 -7.08 -14.00
CA ILE A 166 -7.03 -6.20 -13.90
C ILE A 166 -7.77 -6.06 -15.23
N ALA A 167 -7.10 -6.26 -16.31
CA ALA A 167 -7.60 -5.99 -17.67
C ALA A 167 -8.96 -6.63 -18.01
#